data_6de0a6ee13ee6332dbb0cd0362c16f36
#
_entry.id   6de0a6ee13ee6332dbb0cd0362c16f36
#
_cell.length_a   1.000
_cell.length_b   1.000
_cell.length_c   1.000
_cell.angle_alpha   90.00
_cell.angle_beta   90.00
_cell.angle_gamma   90.00
#
_symmetry.space_group_name_H-M   'P 1'
#
loop_
_entity.id
_entity.type
_entity.pdbx_description
1 polymer ?
#
loop_
_entity_poly.entity_id
_entity_poly.type
_entity_poly.pdbx_seq_one_letter_code
_entity_poly.pdbx_strand_id
1 'polypeptide(L)'
;MAAKDTSNVIKHNNLPKINVGMVIFVIISLYIVFSVYSYIKRDQIRYYEVLEGSIVRQEQYSGVALREEEAVDAVSSGYIHYYIQDGKRVAVGSAVYTVDETGSLESYLKEHPELTQELSSEQVADIRYKLSDFSQSFKNINYSDLYNTKISLDAATLEYSSISSTQDLDSVLSQLGINYSRISADKAGVVSYSIDGYENLTPDAVTEDMFLMNGYKMNITKPGDLVEGGVPVYKLITSSNWSIIFPLDDEIKEKYQNMHKVKVHFTDKDLYTNAVLDVYTASDGHEYGQLSLNELMEEFCDERFIRFEIVTSDRRGLKIPLSSITGKDFFIVPRDFMVTNEDGTTGFNRQTISADGTGTNVEFVESDIYRLDQQYCYITIPEKTDTNDLKLNDFIVRPGVQGSQNADVSNTYHVGPVKTLQGVYNINRGFCVFRQIIPIEQNNEYAIVEKNTDYGISVYDHIVMDASLVYEGQLIYQ
;
A
#
# COMPACT_ATOMS: atom_id res chain seq x y z
N MET A 1 -37.26 77.96 -70.45
CA MET A 1 -38.21 77.22 -69.57
C MET A 1 -37.74 75.79 -69.52
N ALA A 2 -37.17 75.38 -68.39
CA ALA A 2 -36.59 74.07 -68.22
C ALA A 2 -37.53 73.23 -67.32
N ALA A 3 -37.97 72.11 -67.83
CA ALA A 3 -38.75 71.14 -67.08
C ALA A 3 -37.85 70.30 -66.18
N LYS A 4 -38.19 70.20 -64.94
CA LYS A 4 -37.47 69.46 -63.85
C LYS A 4 -38.00 68.02 -63.80
N ASP A 5 -37.20 67.07 -64.26
CA ASP A 5 -37.53 65.65 -64.24
C ASP A 5 -37.20 65.11 -62.87
N THR A 6 -38.22 64.67 -62.12
CA THR A 6 -38.08 64.02 -60.77
C THR A 6 -38.21 62.51 -60.95
N SER A 7 -37.08 61.85 -61.10
CA SER A 7 -37.09 60.38 -61.08
C SER A 7 -37.26 59.86 -59.64
N ASN A 8 -38.39 59.25 -59.36
CA ASN A 8 -38.66 58.51 -58.15
C ASN A 8 -37.84 57.20 -58.07
N VAL A 9 -36.81 57.14 -57.25
CA VAL A 9 -36.04 55.93 -56.99
C VAL A 9 -36.82 55.14 -55.94
N ILE A 10 -37.48 54.06 -56.35
CA ILE A 10 -38.09 53.10 -55.47
C ILE A 10 -37.00 52.20 -54.90
N LYS A 11 -36.65 52.37 -53.63
CA LYS A 11 -35.79 51.44 -52.90
C LYS A 11 -36.51 50.09 -52.67
N HIS A 12 -36.17 49.09 -53.51
CA HIS A 12 -36.57 47.72 -53.17
C HIS A 12 -35.79 47.23 -51.97
N ASN A 13 -36.47 47.03 -50.80
CA ASN A 13 -35.97 46.30 -49.68
C ASN A 13 -36.06 44.80 -50.07
N ASN A 14 -34.93 44.22 -50.45
CA ASN A 14 -34.81 42.79 -50.63
C ASN A 14 -34.72 42.13 -49.22
N LEU A 15 -35.88 41.88 -48.64
CA LEU A 15 -35.93 40.94 -47.50
C LEU A 15 -35.55 39.57 -48.03
N PRO A 16 -34.58 38.92 -47.43
CA PRO A 16 -34.18 37.57 -47.84
C PRO A 16 -35.38 36.66 -47.77
N LYS A 17 -35.77 36.02 -48.87
CA LYS A 17 -36.82 35.01 -48.89
C LYS A 17 -36.35 33.85 -48.06
N ILE A 18 -36.77 33.79 -46.79
CA ILE A 18 -36.46 32.69 -45.87
C ILE A 18 -37.14 31.46 -46.46
N ASN A 19 -36.29 30.51 -46.90
CA ASN A 19 -36.74 29.22 -47.37
C ASN A 19 -37.20 28.41 -46.14
N VAL A 20 -38.50 28.08 -46.05
CA VAL A 20 -39.08 27.32 -44.95
C VAL A 20 -38.34 26.01 -44.70
N GLY A 21 -37.83 25.39 -45.76
CA GLY A 21 -36.98 24.19 -45.64
C GLY A 21 -35.68 24.43 -44.89
N MET A 22 -35.08 25.63 -45.04
CA MET A 22 -33.84 26.02 -44.36
C MET A 22 -34.11 26.24 -42.85
N VAL A 23 -35.26 26.82 -42.49
CA VAL A 23 -35.67 27.00 -41.08
C VAL A 23 -35.87 25.64 -40.43
N ILE A 24 -36.60 24.73 -41.07
CA ILE A 24 -36.81 23.37 -40.58
C ILE A 24 -35.49 22.63 -40.42
N PHE A 25 -34.58 22.73 -41.37
CA PHE A 25 -33.26 22.10 -41.29
C PHE A 25 -32.44 22.63 -40.11
N VAL A 26 -32.43 23.93 -39.83
CA VAL A 26 -31.75 24.54 -38.68
C VAL A 26 -32.35 24.05 -37.39
N ILE A 27 -33.69 23.96 -37.27
CA ILE A 27 -34.36 23.46 -36.08
C ILE A 27 -34.01 21.99 -35.81
N ILE A 28 -34.03 21.14 -36.84
CA ILE A 28 -33.64 19.73 -36.73
C ILE A 28 -32.17 19.61 -36.34
N SER A 29 -31.30 20.41 -36.97
CA SER A 29 -29.87 20.40 -36.62
C SER A 29 -29.60 20.82 -35.19
N LEU A 30 -30.27 21.87 -34.70
CA LEU A 30 -30.18 22.28 -33.30
C LEU A 30 -30.72 21.21 -32.33
N TYR A 31 -31.83 20.55 -32.71
CA TYR A 31 -32.36 19.44 -31.90
C TYR A 31 -31.38 18.28 -31.82
N ILE A 32 -30.76 17.90 -32.96
CA ILE A 32 -29.75 16.82 -32.97
C ILE A 32 -28.55 17.20 -32.11
N VAL A 33 -28.00 18.42 -32.28
CA VAL A 33 -26.86 18.91 -31.47
C VAL A 33 -27.23 18.91 -29.98
N PHE A 34 -28.42 19.40 -29.62
CA PHE A 34 -28.89 19.40 -28.22
C PHE A 34 -29.10 17.98 -27.70
N SER A 35 -29.65 17.08 -28.52
CA SER A 35 -29.86 15.68 -28.16
C SER A 35 -28.54 14.93 -27.93
N VAL A 36 -27.56 15.13 -28.85
CA VAL A 36 -26.22 14.56 -28.71
C VAL A 36 -25.51 15.14 -27.49
N TYR A 37 -25.60 16.45 -27.28
CA TYR A 37 -25.02 17.10 -26.09
C TYR A 37 -25.64 16.58 -24.81
N SER A 38 -26.96 16.44 -24.75
CA SER A 38 -27.69 15.86 -23.58
C SER A 38 -27.34 14.39 -23.36
N TYR A 39 -27.12 13.63 -24.44
CA TYR A 39 -26.70 12.22 -24.37
C TYR A 39 -25.29 12.08 -23.80
N ILE A 40 -24.35 12.92 -24.27
CA ILE A 40 -22.94 12.92 -23.79
C ILE A 40 -22.85 13.41 -22.33
N LYS A 41 -23.73 14.34 -21.92
CA LYS A 41 -23.78 14.85 -20.54
C LYS A 41 -24.63 14.01 -19.58
N ARG A 42 -25.25 12.93 -20.03
CA ARG A 42 -25.91 12.01 -19.09
C ARG A 42 -24.87 11.34 -18.22
N ASP A 43 -24.90 11.62 -16.94
CA ASP A 43 -24.12 10.92 -15.95
C ASP A 43 -24.50 9.43 -16.00
N GLN A 44 -23.56 8.61 -16.47
CA GLN A 44 -23.75 7.17 -16.51
C GLN A 44 -23.54 6.64 -15.09
N ILE A 45 -24.61 6.16 -14.48
CA ILE A 45 -24.53 5.48 -13.20
C ILE A 45 -23.75 4.17 -13.42
N ARG A 46 -22.58 4.09 -12.84
CA ARG A 46 -21.74 2.90 -12.87
C ARG A 46 -21.90 2.16 -11.55
N TYR A 47 -21.82 0.85 -11.62
CA TYR A 47 -21.82 0.01 -10.43
C TYR A 47 -20.44 -0.61 -10.20
N TYR A 48 -20.19 -0.99 -8.97
CA TYR A 48 -18.99 -1.71 -8.53
C TYR A 48 -19.45 -2.98 -7.81
N GLU A 49 -18.89 -4.12 -8.19
CA GLU A 49 -19.14 -5.40 -7.52
C GLU A 49 -18.25 -5.50 -6.28
N VAL A 50 -18.86 -5.68 -5.14
CA VAL A 50 -18.16 -5.76 -3.84
C VAL A 50 -17.40 -7.07 -3.75
N LEU A 51 -16.09 -7.01 -3.64
CA LEU A 51 -15.21 -8.15 -3.47
C LEU A 51 -14.49 -8.09 -2.12
N GLU A 52 -14.04 -9.26 -1.67
CA GLU A 52 -13.10 -9.30 -0.55
C GLU A 52 -11.75 -8.73 -0.98
N GLY A 53 -11.15 -7.93 -0.11
CA GLY A 53 -9.85 -7.35 -0.34
C GLY A 53 -9.19 -6.89 0.94
N SER A 54 -7.95 -6.47 0.80
CA SER A 54 -7.19 -5.76 1.83
C SER A 54 -6.57 -4.51 1.22
N ILE A 55 -6.40 -3.49 2.02
CA ILE A 55 -5.50 -2.38 1.70
C ILE A 55 -4.23 -2.66 2.48
N VAL A 56 -3.17 -2.96 1.73
CA VAL A 56 -1.83 -3.11 2.32
C VAL A 56 -1.23 -1.72 2.36
N ARG A 57 -0.99 -1.18 3.54
CA ARG A 57 -0.12 -0.03 3.71
C ARG A 57 1.30 -0.55 3.78
N GLN A 58 2.09 -0.18 2.80
CA GLN A 58 3.52 -0.44 2.71
C GLN A 58 4.22 0.90 2.87
N GLU A 59 5.01 1.02 3.92
CA GLU A 59 5.87 2.19 4.12
C GLU A 59 7.28 1.76 3.78
N GLN A 60 7.85 2.42 2.79
CA GLN A 60 9.17 2.09 2.26
C GLN A 60 10.27 2.77 3.05
N TYR A 61 11.25 1.98 3.46
CA TYR A 61 12.40 2.42 4.23
C TYR A 61 13.69 1.97 3.56
N SER A 62 14.78 2.66 3.91
CA SER A 62 16.14 2.20 3.68
C SER A 62 16.86 2.14 5.01
N GLY A 63 17.50 1.02 5.29
CA GLY A 63 18.18 0.81 6.57
C GLY A 63 19.58 0.25 6.40
N VAL A 64 20.37 0.35 7.46
CA VAL A 64 21.73 -0.18 7.58
C VAL A 64 21.67 -1.55 8.22
N ALA A 65 22.21 -2.57 7.55
CA ALA A 65 22.27 -3.94 8.06
C ALA A 65 23.47 -4.11 9.01
N LEU A 66 23.20 -4.65 10.20
CA LEU A 66 24.18 -5.00 11.22
C LEU A 66 24.18 -6.51 11.41
N ARG A 67 25.38 -7.10 11.41
CA ARG A 67 25.61 -8.54 11.55
C ARG A 67 26.81 -8.76 12.46
N GLU A 68 26.96 -9.98 12.99
CA GLU A 68 28.20 -10.41 13.63
C GLU A 68 29.21 -10.79 12.55
N GLU A 69 30.00 -9.82 12.12
CA GLU A 69 30.96 -9.93 11.02
C GLU A 69 32.39 -9.92 11.58
N GLU A 70 33.26 -10.74 11.02
CA GLU A 70 34.68 -10.76 11.32
C GLU A 70 35.48 -10.66 10.01
N ALA A 71 36.19 -9.56 9.84
CA ALA A 71 37.09 -9.39 8.70
C ALA A 71 38.33 -10.26 8.86
N VAL A 72 38.69 -10.96 7.81
CA VAL A 72 39.86 -11.85 7.77
C VAL A 72 40.89 -11.30 6.81
N ASP A 73 42.07 -11.00 7.35
CA ASP A 73 43.17 -10.40 6.61
C ASP A 73 43.96 -11.44 5.79
N ALA A 74 44.54 -10.98 4.70
CA ALA A 74 45.47 -11.79 3.91
C ALA A 74 46.74 -12.17 4.74
N VAL A 75 47.07 -13.44 4.76
CA VAL A 75 48.26 -13.95 5.49
C VAL A 75 49.56 -13.54 4.81
N SER A 76 49.59 -13.47 3.48
CA SER A 76 50.75 -13.06 2.66
C SER A 76 50.25 -12.26 1.46
N SER A 77 51.18 -11.54 0.81
CA SER A 77 50.90 -10.86 -0.45
C SER A 77 50.93 -11.85 -1.61
N GLY A 78 49.99 -11.71 -2.54
CA GLY A 78 49.92 -12.57 -3.72
C GLY A 78 48.56 -12.48 -4.42
N TYR A 79 48.39 -13.32 -5.43
CA TYR A 79 47.13 -13.39 -6.20
C TYR A 79 46.15 -14.34 -5.55
N ILE A 80 44.90 -13.90 -5.40
CA ILE A 80 43.88 -14.65 -4.70
C ILE A 80 43.02 -15.47 -5.65
N HIS A 81 42.69 -16.71 -5.23
CA HIS A 81 41.72 -17.57 -5.89
C HIS A 81 40.82 -18.22 -4.86
N TYR A 82 39.50 -18.12 -5.07
CA TYR A 82 38.50 -18.58 -4.13
C TYR A 82 38.05 -20.02 -4.37
N TYR A 83 37.85 -20.76 -3.27
CA TYR A 83 37.27 -22.10 -3.29
C TYR A 83 35.78 -22.07 -3.01
N ILE A 84 35.31 -21.04 -2.30
CA ILE A 84 33.92 -20.89 -1.84
C ILE A 84 33.31 -19.72 -2.60
N GLN A 85 32.08 -19.86 -3.02
CA GLN A 85 31.30 -18.79 -3.59
C GLN A 85 30.86 -17.78 -2.51
N ASP A 86 30.65 -16.52 -2.90
CA ASP A 86 30.11 -15.50 -2.03
C ASP A 86 28.73 -15.92 -1.48
N GLY A 87 28.42 -15.57 -0.26
CA GLY A 87 27.14 -15.92 0.39
C GLY A 87 27.00 -17.39 0.82
N LYS A 88 28.04 -18.24 0.66
CA LYS A 88 27.95 -19.66 1.03
C LYS A 88 28.45 -19.92 2.45
N ARG A 89 27.82 -20.90 3.12
CA ARG A 89 28.21 -21.37 4.44
C ARG A 89 29.45 -22.22 4.38
N VAL A 90 30.35 -22.01 5.33
CA VAL A 90 31.57 -22.79 5.54
C VAL A 90 31.60 -23.40 6.93
N ALA A 91 32.17 -24.57 7.03
CA ALA A 91 32.53 -25.20 8.28
C ALA A 91 33.95 -24.81 8.71
N VAL A 92 34.24 -24.99 10.00
CA VAL A 92 35.61 -24.83 10.52
C VAL A 92 36.55 -25.73 9.75
N GLY A 93 37.69 -25.18 9.31
CA GLY A 93 38.72 -25.89 8.53
C GLY A 93 38.44 -26.02 7.04
N SER A 94 37.28 -25.55 6.55
CA SER A 94 37.01 -25.49 5.11
C SER A 94 37.93 -24.48 4.44
N ALA A 95 38.56 -24.84 3.30
CA ALA A 95 39.36 -23.90 2.52
C ALA A 95 38.44 -22.79 1.97
N VAL A 96 38.80 -21.55 2.20
CA VAL A 96 38.09 -20.37 1.67
C VAL A 96 38.78 -19.84 0.43
N TYR A 97 40.08 -19.61 0.49
CA TYR A 97 40.85 -19.08 -0.63
C TYR A 97 42.29 -19.58 -0.60
N THR A 98 42.99 -19.39 -1.69
CA THR A 98 44.43 -19.58 -1.78
C THR A 98 45.14 -18.31 -2.25
N VAL A 99 46.38 -18.13 -1.83
CA VAL A 99 47.25 -17.04 -2.28
C VAL A 99 48.39 -17.65 -3.09
N ASP A 100 48.53 -17.25 -4.36
CA ASP A 100 49.65 -17.56 -5.24
C ASP A 100 50.61 -16.36 -5.26
N GLU A 101 51.78 -16.52 -4.68
CA GLU A 101 52.79 -15.45 -4.61
C GLU A 101 53.39 -15.10 -5.98
N THR A 102 53.27 -15.97 -6.95
CA THR A 102 53.95 -15.85 -8.26
C THR A 102 53.05 -15.38 -9.39
N GLY A 103 51.73 -15.53 -9.26
CA GLY A 103 50.74 -15.28 -10.31
C GLY A 103 50.75 -16.32 -11.45
N SER A 104 51.44 -17.45 -11.22
CA SER A 104 51.57 -18.50 -12.24
C SER A 104 50.25 -19.22 -12.49
N LEU A 105 49.40 -19.34 -11.47
CA LEU A 105 48.06 -19.93 -11.58
C LEU A 105 47.14 -19.11 -12.48
N GLU A 106 47.14 -17.79 -12.35
CA GLU A 106 46.33 -16.89 -13.19
C GLU A 106 46.73 -17.03 -14.68
N SER A 107 48.05 -17.15 -14.96
CA SER A 107 48.56 -17.37 -16.31
C SER A 107 48.10 -18.73 -16.85
N TYR A 108 48.17 -19.75 -16.02
CA TYR A 108 47.73 -21.11 -16.37
C TYR A 108 46.22 -21.19 -16.65
N LEU A 109 45.40 -20.57 -15.82
CA LEU A 109 43.92 -20.53 -16.00
C LEU A 109 43.53 -19.78 -17.28
N LYS A 110 44.28 -18.74 -17.67
CA LYS A 110 44.06 -18.05 -18.96
C LYS A 110 44.39 -18.91 -20.17
N GLU A 111 45.34 -19.80 -20.03
CA GLU A 111 45.71 -20.76 -21.08
C GLU A 111 44.78 -21.97 -21.12
N HIS A 112 44.06 -22.26 -20.01
CA HIS A 112 43.17 -23.39 -19.82
C HIS A 112 41.76 -22.96 -19.40
N PRO A 113 41.01 -22.27 -20.27
CA PRO A 113 39.64 -21.76 -19.92
C PRO A 113 38.64 -22.88 -19.60
N GLU A 114 38.91 -24.12 -20.01
CA GLU A 114 38.11 -25.30 -19.69
C GLU A 114 38.06 -25.63 -18.18
N LEU A 115 38.98 -25.10 -17.38
CA LEU A 115 39.03 -25.28 -15.94
C LEU A 115 38.17 -24.26 -15.19
N THR A 116 37.70 -23.22 -15.89
CA THR A 116 36.75 -22.23 -15.34
C THR A 116 35.35 -22.61 -15.74
N GLN A 117 34.42 -22.49 -14.81
CA GLN A 117 33.02 -22.82 -15.07
C GLN A 117 32.39 -21.78 -15.98
N GLU A 118 31.77 -22.19 -17.10
CA GLU A 118 30.94 -21.30 -17.90
C GLU A 118 29.70 -20.88 -17.11
N LEU A 119 29.28 -19.62 -17.27
CA LEU A 119 28.05 -19.11 -16.66
C LEU A 119 26.84 -19.92 -17.15
N SER A 120 26.04 -20.39 -16.23
CA SER A 120 24.77 -21.04 -16.57
C SER A 120 23.80 -20.05 -17.20
N SER A 121 22.80 -20.58 -17.92
CA SER A 121 21.74 -19.74 -18.51
C SER A 121 20.98 -18.92 -17.46
N GLU A 122 20.87 -19.44 -16.25
CA GLU A 122 20.19 -18.81 -15.10
C GLU A 122 21.02 -17.62 -14.57
N GLN A 123 22.33 -17.82 -14.42
CA GLN A 123 23.29 -16.78 -14.00
C GLN A 123 23.38 -15.63 -15.02
N VAL A 124 23.36 -15.97 -16.31
CA VAL A 124 23.32 -14.97 -17.39
C VAL A 124 22.00 -14.20 -17.35
N ALA A 125 20.88 -14.86 -17.03
CA ALA A 125 19.58 -14.20 -16.91
C ALA A 125 19.53 -13.23 -15.72
N ASP A 126 20.14 -13.59 -14.57
CA ASP A 126 20.25 -12.72 -13.40
C ASP A 126 21.07 -11.46 -13.68
N ILE A 127 22.25 -11.62 -14.30
CA ILE A 127 23.07 -10.47 -14.71
C ILE A 127 22.30 -9.56 -15.67
N ARG A 128 21.55 -10.12 -16.63
CA ARG A 128 20.71 -9.34 -17.55
C ARG A 128 19.58 -8.61 -16.83
N TYR A 129 18.98 -9.26 -15.84
CA TYR A 129 17.93 -8.64 -15.03
C TYR A 129 18.46 -7.42 -14.27
N LYS A 130 19.58 -7.57 -13.55
CA LYS A 130 20.26 -6.47 -12.83
C LYS A 130 20.65 -5.31 -13.76
N LEU A 131 21.15 -5.61 -14.96
CA LEU A 131 21.46 -4.59 -15.98
C LEU A 131 20.19 -3.89 -16.52
N SER A 132 19.11 -4.65 -16.71
CA SER A 132 17.83 -4.10 -17.19
C SER A 132 17.19 -3.20 -16.14
N ASP A 133 17.18 -3.61 -14.88
CA ASP A 133 16.67 -2.83 -13.75
C ASP A 133 17.44 -1.51 -13.63
N PHE A 134 18.76 -1.56 -13.67
CA PHE A 134 19.59 -0.36 -13.71
C PHE A 134 19.23 0.56 -14.89
N SER A 135 19.07 -0.01 -16.08
CA SER A 135 18.74 0.77 -17.28
C SER A 135 17.38 1.49 -17.18
N GLN A 136 16.42 0.89 -16.48
CA GLN A 136 15.08 1.47 -16.27
C GLN A 136 15.05 2.50 -15.13
N SER A 137 15.83 2.27 -14.07
CA SER A 137 15.88 3.12 -12.88
C SER A 137 16.87 4.28 -13.00
N PHE A 138 17.82 4.20 -13.95
CA PHE A 138 18.89 5.18 -14.10
C PHE A 138 18.39 6.59 -14.40
N LYS A 139 18.59 7.49 -13.47
CA LYS A 139 18.41 8.94 -13.64
C LYS A 139 19.79 9.62 -13.58
N ASN A 140 20.10 10.42 -14.58
CA ASN A 140 21.43 11.11 -14.76
C ASN A 140 21.91 11.96 -13.55
N ILE A 141 21.26 11.88 -12.39
CA ILE A 141 21.49 12.76 -11.24
C ILE A 141 22.21 12.05 -10.09
N ASN A 142 22.20 10.70 -10.04
CA ASN A 142 22.75 9.93 -8.92
C ASN A 142 23.93 9.04 -9.36
N TYR A 143 25.15 9.53 -9.15
CA TYR A 143 26.35 8.71 -9.32
C TYR A 143 26.45 7.52 -8.33
N SER A 144 25.76 7.59 -7.19
CA SER A 144 25.66 6.49 -6.22
C SER A 144 25.00 5.26 -6.82
N ASP A 145 23.97 5.41 -7.64
CA ASP A 145 23.24 4.29 -8.28
C ASP A 145 24.12 3.56 -9.28
N LEU A 146 24.97 4.30 -10.03
CA LEU A 146 25.95 3.70 -10.93
C LEU A 146 27.00 2.87 -10.15
N TYR A 147 27.46 3.40 -9.02
CA TYR A 147 28.47 2.73 -8.19
C TYR A 147 27.89 1.47 -7.55
N ASN A 148 26.68 1.55 -6.99
CA ASN A 148 25.98 0.41 -6.39
C ASN A 148 25.67 -0.68 -7.42
N THR A 149 25.24 -0.31 -8.63
CA THR A 149 25.02 -1.28 -9.71
C THR A 149 26.31 -1.95 -10.14
N LYS A 150 27.41 -1.18 -10.24
CA LYS A 150 28.73 -1.76 -10.55
C LYS A 150 29.14 -2.78 -9.49
N ILE A 151 28.95 -2.45 -8.19
CA ILE A 151 29.25 -3.34 -7.07
C ILE A 151 28.39 -4.60 -7.14
N SER A 152 27.09 -4.46 -7.37
CA SER A 152 26.17 -5.59 -7.49
C SER A 152 26.51 -6.51 -8.66
N LEU A 153 26.98 -5.97 -9.78
CA LEU A 153 27.46 -6.77 -10.92
C LEU A 153 28.81 -7.43 -10.64
N ASP A 154 29.71 -6.74 -9.96
CA ASP A 154 30.98 -7.29 -9.53
C ASP A 154 30.78 -8.45 -8.54
N ALA A 155 29.84 -8.30 -7.57
CA ALA A 155 29.46 -9.36 -6.63
C ALA A 155 28.84 -10.57 -7.35
N ALA A 156 27.89 -10.36 -8.28
CA ALA A 156 27.31 -11.44 -9.07
C ALA A 156 28.34 -12.18 -9.93
N THR A 157 29.29 -11.45 -10.51
CA THR A 157 30.38 -12.06 -11.28
C THR A 157 31.28 -12.92 -10.39
N LEU A 158 31.50 -12.48 -9.16
CA LEU A 158 32.31 -13.19 -8.17
C LEU A 158 31.56 -14.44 -7.66
N GLU A 159 30.30 -14.34 -7.40
CA GLU A 159 29.43 -15.48 -7.02
C GLU A 159 29.49 -16.59 -8.06
N TYR A 160 29.54 -16.23 -9.34
CA TYR A 160 29.48 -17.19 -10.44
C TYR A 160 30.81 -17.68 -10.93
N SER A 161 31.93 -17.06 -10.54
CA SER A 161 33.29 -17.38 -11.02
C SER A 161 34.06 -18.33 -10.12
N SER A 162 33.45 -19.40 -9.61
CA SER A 162 34.16 -20.40 -8.84
C SER A 162 34.85 -21.45 -9.72
N ILE A 163 36.00 -21.94 -9.25
CA ILE A 163 36.68 -23.11 -9.89
C ILE A 163 35.83 -24.36 -9.60
N SER A 164 35.67 -25.21 -10.60
CA SER A 164 34.69 -26.32 -10.59
C SER A 164 34.95 -27.40 -9.52
N SER A 165 36.16 -27.53 -8.96
CA SER A 165 36.35 -28.30 -7.73
C SER A 165 37.64 -27.93 -7.01
N THR A 166 37.64 -27.98 -5.67
CA THR A 166 38.78 -27.76 -4.80
C THR A 166 39.91 -28.76 -5.03
N GLN A 167 39.57 -30.00 -5.40
CA GLN A 167 40.54 -31.05 -5.66
C GLN A 167 41.29 -30.81 -6.97
N ASP A 168 40.68 -30.23 -7.97
CA ASP A 168 41.28 -29.93 -9.26
C ASP A 168 42.30 -28.80 -9.11
N LEU A 169 42.00 -27.76 -8.32
CA LEU A 169 42.90 -26.64 -8.10
C LEU A 169 44.21 -27.09 -7.37
N ASP A 170 44.08 -27.82 -6.28
CA ASP A 170 45.21 -28.31 -5.51
C ASP A 170 46.12 -29.25 -6.37
N SER A 171 45.49 -30.07 -7.22
CA SER A 171 46.20 -30.92 -8.14
C SER A 171 46.99 -30.13 -9.18
N VAL A 172 46.38 -29.09 -9.73
CA VAL A 172 47.01 -28.19 -10.70
C VAL A 172 48.18 -27.44 -10.07
N LEU A 173 47.96 -26.82 -8.91
CA LEU A 173 49.03 -26.10 -8.19
C LEU A 173 50.21 -26.98 -7.86
N SER A 174 49.96 -28.22 -7.42
CA SER A 174 51.00 -29.19 -7.12
C SER A 174 51.77 -29.63 -8.36
N GLN A 175 51.07 -29.87 -9.49
CA GLN A 175 51.71 -30.27 -10.77
C GLN A 175 52.58 -29.16 -11.36
N LEU A 176 52.15 -27.91 -11.20
CA LEU A 176 52.88 -26.73 -11.67
C LEU A 176 54.05 -26.35 -10.77
N GLY A 177 54.16 -26.96 -9.58
CA GLY A 177 55.17 -26.61 -8.58
C GLY A 177 55.02 -25.18 -8.05
N ILE A 178 53.80 -24.64 -8.03
CA ILE A 178 53.48 -23.28 -7.57
C ILE A 178 53.49 -23.29 -6.06
N ASN A 179 54.20 -22.33 -5.45
CA ASN A 179 54.10 -22.08 -4.02
C ASN A 179 52.80 -21.32 -3.75
N TYR A 180 51.94 -21.93 -2.97
CA TYR A 180 50.69 -21.32 -2.57
C TYR A 180 50.41 -21.53 -1.08
N SER A 181 49.71 -20.59 -0.49
CA SER A 181 49.20 -20.67 0.87
C SER A 181 47.70 -20.88 0.82
N ARG A 182 47.23 -21.99 1.40
CA ARG A 182 45.78 -22.30 1.52
C ARG A 182 45.27 -21.78 2.83
N ILE A 183 44.24 -20.95 2.77
CA ILE A 183 43.62 -20.33 3.94
C ILE A 183 42.25 -21.00 4.19
N SER A 184 42.08 -21.47 5.41
CA SER A 184 40.87 -22.14 5.87
C SER A 184 40.11 -21.28 6.88
N ALA A 185 38.78 -21.44 6.97
CA ALA A 185 37.95 -20.76 7.93
C ALA A 185 38.24 -21.25 9.36
N ASP A 186 38.51 -20.34 10.28
CA ASP A 186 38.72 -20.63 11.71
C ASP A 186 37.41 -20.87 12.46
N LYS A 187 36.33 -20.32 11.95
CA LYS A 187 34.97 -20.44 12.48
C LYS A 187 34.00 -20.87 11.39
N ALA A 188 32.87 -21.47 11.80
CA ALA A 188 31.77 -21.70 10.88
C ALA A 188 30.99 -20.40 10.67
N GLY A 189 30.53 -20.15 9.44
CA GLY A 189 29.80 -18.93 9.12
C GLY A 189 29.46 -18.83 7.63
N VAL A 190 29.00 -17.68 7.21
CA VAL A 190 28.77 -17.32 5.80
C VAL A 190 29.93 -16.43 5.35
N VAL A 191 30.55 -16.80 4.24
CA VAL A 191 31.65 -16.03 3.64
C VAL A 191 31.05 -14.90 2.81
N SER A 192 31.57 -13.68 2.98
CA SER A 192 31.33 -12.58 2.05
C SER A 192 32.64 -11.89 1.70
N TYR A 193 32.82 -11.63 0.40
CA TYR A 193 34.01 -10.94 -0.12
C TYR A 193 33.85 -9.43 -0.18
N SER A 194 32.70 -8.93 0.29
CA SER A 194 32.38 -7.51 0.32
C SER A 194 32.79 -6.90 1.66
N ILE A 195 33.85 -6.08 1.66
CA ILE A 195 34.41 -5.39 2.83
C ILE A 195 34.09 -3.90 2.72
N ASP A 196 33.44 -3.34 3.74
CA ASP A 196 32.96 -1.96 3.70
C ASP A 196 33.44 -1.07 4.87
N GLY A 197 34.16 -1.68 5.83
CA GLY A 197 34.65 -0.99 7.02
C GLY A 197 33.61 -0.84 8.14
N TYR A 198 32.40 -1.37 7.95
CA TYR A 198 31.32 -1.38 8.94
C TYR A 198 31.14 -2.75 9.62
N GLU A 199 32.13 -3.63 9.54
CA GLU A 199 32.06 -4.99 10.08
C GLU A 199 31.88 -5.00 11.62
N ASN A 200 32.35 -3.95 12.29
CA ASN A 200 32.23 -3.79 13.76
C ASN A 200 31.16 -2.76 14.15
N LEU A 201 30.26 -2.39 13.23
CA LEU A 201 29.23 -1.39 13.52
C LEU A 201 28.21 -1.92 14.55
N THR A 202 28.00 -1.12 15.59
CA THR A 202 27.00 -1.40 16.64
C THR A 202 25.78 -0.47 16.50
N PRO A 203 24.62 -0.82 17.02
CA PRO A 203 23.43 0.05 16.94
C PRO A 203 23.69 1.47 17.46
N ASP A 204 24.41 1.61 18.57
CA ASP A 204 24.72 2.92 19.16
C ASP A 204 25.67 3.78 18.33
N ALA A 205 26.38 3.20 17.38
CA ALA A 205 27.32 3.90 16.50
C ALA A 205 26.69 4.33 15.16
N VAL A 206 25.44 3.99 14.93
CA VAL A 206 24.70 4.42 13.73
C VAL A 206 24.36 5.91 13.89
N THR A 207 24.55 6.67 12.80
CA THR A 207 24.26 8.10 12.74
C THR A 207 23.42 8.45 11.52
N GLU A 208 22.72 9.58 11.56
CA GLU A 208 21.87 10.04 10.45
C GLU A 208 22.65 10.20 9.14
N ASP A 209 23.90 10.66 9.20
CA ASP A 209 24.76 10.86 8.03
C ASP A 209 25.03 9.53 7.25
N MET A 210 24.96 8.38 7.92
CA MET A 210 25.18 7.08 7.26
C MET A 210 24.08 6.77 6.24
N PHE A 211 22.85 7.20 6.50
CA PHE A 211 21.72 6.96 5.57
C PHE A 211 21.79 7.80 4.30
N LEU A 212 22.62 8.87 4.32
CA LEU A 212 22.91 9.66 3.12
C LEU A 212 23.91 8.96 2.19
N MET A 213 24.50 7.85 2.63
CA MET A 213 25.53 7.06 1.91
C MET A 213 26.74 7.90 1.43
N ASN A 214 26.94 9.08 2.00
CA ASN A 214 28.05 9.97 1.65
C ASN A 214 29.38 9.35 2.08
N GLY A 215 30.22 9.05 1.10
CA GLY A 215 31.55 8.47 1.36
C GLY A 215 31.56 6.94 1.62
N TYR A 216 30.40 6.26 1.55
CA TYR A 216 30.37 4.80 1.61
C TYR A 216 31.15 4.18 0.47
N LYS A 217 32.05 3.26 0.81
CA LYS A 217 32.87 2.52 -0.14
C LYS A 217 32.87 1.05 0.25
N MET A 218 32.59 0.22 -0.70
CA MET A 218 32.72 -1.22 -0.57
C MET A 218 33.88 -1.70 -1.45
N ASN A 219 34.75 -2.49 -0.88
CA ASN A 219 35.83 -3.13 -1.58
C ASN A 219 35.49 -4.61 -1.80
N ILE A 220 35.61 -5.07 -3.04
CA ILE A 220 35.42 -6.46 -3.40
C ILE A 220 36.73 -6.94 -4.03
N THR A 221 37.34 -7.92 -3.39
CA THR A 221 38.54 -8.56 -3.95
C THR A 221 38.08 -9.66 -4.92
N LYS A 222 38.55 -9.61 -6.15
CA LYS A 222 38.16 -10.56 -7.21
C LYS A 222 39.20 -11.69 -7.35
N PRO A 223 38.81 -12.87 -7.86
CA PRO A 223 39.78 -13.91 -8.24
C PRO A 223 40.81 -13.34 -9.21
N GLY A 224 42.09 -13.61 -8.93
CA GLY A 224 43.19 -13.08 -9.70
C GLY A 224 43.67 -11.67 -9.31
N ASP A 225 43.04 -11.01 -8.34
CA ASP A 225 43.53 -9.73 -7.80
C ASP A 225 44.79 -9.95 -6.94
N LEU A 226 45.72 -9.01 -7.04
CA LEU A 226 46.90 -8.95 -6.18
C LEU A 226 46.51 -8.26 -4.85
N VAL A 227 46.70 -8.97 -3.75
CA VAL A 227 46.50 -8.44 -2.41
C VAL A 227 47.79 -8.28 -1.65
N GLU A 228 47.80 -7.36 -0.71
CA GLU A 228 48.91 -7.19 0.23
C GLU A 228 48.62 -7.93 1.54
N GLY A 229 49.62 -8.51 2.17
CA GLY A 229 49.47 -9.15 3.47
C GLY A 229 48.99 -8.16 4.53
N GLY A 230 48.03 -8.58 5.35
CA GLY A 230 47.41 -7.76 6.38
C GLY A 230 46.24 -6.85 5.91
N VAL A 231 45.84 -6.98 4.64
CA VAL A 231 44.63 -6.33 4.13
C VAL A 231 43.44 -7.31 4.19
N PRO A 232 42.23 -6.89 4.63
CA PRO A 232 41.05 -7.74 4.66
C PRO A 232 40.72 -8.28 3.26
N VAL A 233 40.49 -9.61 3.16
CA VAL A 233 40.14 -10.32 1.92
C VAL A 233 38.69 -10.72 1.89
N TYR A 234 38.18 -11.20 3.01
CA TYR A 234 36.78 -11.58 3.16
C TYR A 234 36.34 -11.32 4.59
N LYS A 235 35.03 -11.32 4.79
CA LYS A 235 34.44 -11.35 6.12
C LYS A 235 33.67 -12.64 6.32
N LEU A 236 33.65 -13.09 7.57
CA LEU A 236 32.90 -14.24 8.01
C LEU A 236 31.75 -13.77 8.87
N ILE A 237 30.53 -14.07 8.48
CA ILE A 237 29.32 -13.78 9.23
C ILE A 237 29.01 -15.00 10.10
N THR A 238 29.20 -14.86 11.42
CA THR A 238 29.19 -15.98 12.36
C THR A 238 27.83 -16.29 12.96
N SER A 239 26.87 -15.38 12.81
CA SER A 239 25.51 -15.52 13.36
C SER A 239 24.46 -15.42 12.27
N SER A 240 23.36 -16.19 12.39
CA SER A 240 22.17 -16.01 11.56
C SER A 240 21.28 -14.87 12.05
N ASN A 241 21.51 -14.39 13.29
CA ASN A 241 20.80 -13.22 13.81
C ASN A 241 21.45 -11.96 13.26
N TRP A 242 20.63 -11.07 12.77
CA TRP A 242 21.05 -9.79 12.23
C TRP A 242 19.97 -8.74 12.45
N SER A 243 20.30 -7.49 12.23
CA SER A 243 19.33 -6.41 12.37
C SER A 243 19.48 -5.36 11.29
N ILE A 244 18.40 -4.62 11.04
CA ILE A 244 18.37 -3.46 10.17
C ILE A 244 17.98 -2.26 11.00
N ILE A 245 18.84 -1.23 10.98
CA ILE A 245 18.57 0.06 11.62
C ILE A 245 18.10 1.04 10.55
N PHE A 246 17.03 1.78 10.84
CA PHE A 246 16.46 2.76 9.92
C PHE A 246 15.95 4.00 10.65
N PRO A 247 15.96 5.19 10.02
CA PRO A 247 15.46 6.41 10.62
C PRO A 247 13.94 6.35 10.78
N LEU A 248 13.44 6.91 11.89
CA LEU A 248 12.01 7.01 12.18
C LEU A 248 11.59 8.47 12.20
N ASP A 249 10.50 8.77 11.49
CA ASP A 249 9.82 10.06 11.61
C ASP A 249 8.88 10.06 12.83
N ASP A 250 8.66 11.23 13.44
CA ASP A 250 7.84 11.40 14.65
C ASP A 250 6.40 10.85 14.49
N GLU A 251 5.80 10.99 13.31
CA GLU A 251 4.47 10.43 12.99
C GLU A 251 4.44 8.89 13.04
N ILE A 252 5.53 8.27 12.64
CA ILE A 252 5.66 6.81 12.51
C ILE A 252 5.99 6.20 13.86
N LYS A 253 6.68 6.94 14.72
CA LYS A 253 7.06 6.53 16.06
C LYS A 253 5.85 6.14 16.92
N GLU A 254 4.81 6.99 16.99
CA GLU A 254 3.60 6.69 17.77
C GLU A 254 2.92 5.40 17.28
N LYS A 255 2.98 5.16 15.99
CA LYS A 255 2.40 3.96 15.36
C LYS A 255 3.15 2.69 15.74
N TYR A 256 4.49 2.75 15.82
CA TYR A 256 5.32 1.57 16.07
C TYR A 256 5.62 1.30 17.53
N GLN A 257 5.45 2.26 18.44
CA GLN A 257 5.69 2.07 19.88
C GLN A 257 4.95 0.87 20.51
N ASN A 258 3.83 0.46 19.91
CA ASN A 258 3.01 -0.66 20.39
C ASN A 258 3.11 -1.92 19.49
N MET A 259 3.95 -1.92 18.46
CA MET A 259 4.08 -3.01 17.50
C MET A 259 5.43 -3.70 17.68
N HIS A 260 5.46 -4.84 18.39
CA HIS A 260 6.69 -5.62 18.57
C HIS A 260 6.96 -6.64 17.46
N LYS A 261 5.96 -6.99 16.66
CA LYS A 261 6.12 -7.94 15.54
C LYS A 261 5.57 -7.33 14.28
N VAL A 262 6.38 -7.29 13.26
CA VAL A 262 6.04 -6.75 11.95
C VAL A 262 6.40 -7.74 10.85
N LYS A 263 5.66 -7.68 9.76
CA LYS A 263 6.01 -8.38 8.54
C LYS A 263 6.80 -7.41 7.66
N VAL A 264 7.96 -7.86 7.19
CA VAL A 264 8.87 -7.08 6.34
C VAL A 264 8.84 -7.66 4.93
N HIS A 265 8.79 -6.80 3.93
CA HIS A 265 8.92 -7.11 2.52
C HIS A 265 10.20 -6.45 1.99
N PHE A 266 11.14 -7.23 1.52
CA PHE A 266 12.34 -6.77 0.84
C PHE A 266 12.04 -6.60 -0.65
N THR A 267 11.89 -5.35 -1.09
CA THR A 267 11.37 -5.01 -2.41
C THR A 267 12.28 -5.45 -3.56
N ASP A 268 13.60 -5.41 -3.35
CA ASP A 268 14.58 -5.70 -4.40
C ASP A 268 14.66 -7.19 -4.76
N LYS A 269 14.31 -8.07 -3.81
CA LYS A 269 14.35 -9.54 -3.99
C LYS A 269 12.97 -10.20 -3.89
N ASP A 270 11.91 -9.42 -3.65
CA ASP A 270 10.53 -9.89 -3.43
C ASP A 270 10.42 -10.97 -2.33
N LEU A 271 11.17 -10.77 -1.24
CA LEU A 271 11.20 -11.69 -0.11
C LEU A 271 10.43 -11.14 1.08
N TYR A 272 9.72 -12.01 1.78
CA TYR A 272 8.95 -11.67 2.99
C TYR A 272 9.46 -12.43 4.19
N THR A 273 9.56 -11.75 5.34
CA THR A 273 9.87 -12.37 6.62
C THR A 273 9.19 -11.63 7.77
N ASN A 274 9.23 -12.22 8.97
CA ASN A 274 8.78 -11.56 10.19
C ASN A 274 9.99 -11.03 10.95
N ALA A 275 9.86 -9.85 11.52
CA ALA A 275 10.88 -9.20 12.34
C ALA A 275 10.30 -8.75 13.68
N VAL A 276 11.17 -8.60 14.66
CA VAL A 276 10.88 -7.89 15.91
C VAL A 276 11.31 -6.45 15.72
N LEU A 277 10.38 -5.53 15.92
CA LEU A 277 10.63 -4.10 15.82
C LEU A 277 10.76 -3.49 17.19
N ASP A 278 11.90 -2.87 17.45
CA ASP A 278 12.19 -2.06 18.62
C ASP A 278 12.55 -0.63 18.20
N VAL A 279 12.24 0.33 19.07
CA VAL A 279 12.61 1.74 18.88
C VAL A 279 13.60 2.11 19.96
N TYR A 280 14.72 2.69 19.60
CA TYR A 280 15.75 3.12 20.55
C TYR A 280 16.34 4.48 20.18
N THR A 281 16.99 5.13 21.15
CA THR A 281 17.71 6.40 20.95
C THR A 281 19.20 6.09 20.87
N ALA A 282 19.85 6.43 19.75
CA ALA A 282 21.29 6.25 19.57
C ALA A 282 22.11 7.33 20.27
N SER A 283 23.44 7.18 20.24
CA SER A 283 24.38 8.13 20.89
C SER A 283 24.40 9.53 20.28
N ASP A 284 23.92 9.68 19.02
CA ASP A 284 23.73 10.96 18.36
C ASP A 284 22.46 11.71 18.81
N GLY A 285 21.64 11.10 19.67
CA GLY A 285 20.40 11.65 20.19
C GLY A 285 19.19 11.47 19.28
N HIS A 286 19.35 10.85 18.13
CA HIS A 286 18.26 10.53 17.21
C HIS A 286 17.62 9.18 17.54
N GLU A 287 16.35 9.03 17.18
CA GLU A 287 15.62 7.79 17.36
C GLU A 287 15.60 6.98 16.08
N TYR A 288 15.81 5.68 16.24
CA TYR A 288 15.85 4.72 15.14
C TYR A 288 14.96 3.54 15.42
N GLY A 289 14.42 2.97 14.36
CA GLY A 289 13.82 1.66 14.39
C GLY A 289 14.88 0.58 14.17
N GLN A 290 14.81 -0.49 14.95
CA GLN A 290 15.63 -1.68 14.79
C GLN A 290 14.74 -2.87 14.46
N LEU A 291 14.92 -3.44 13.30
CA LEU A 291 14.33 -4.72 12.91
C LEU A 291 15.29 -5.84 13.26
N SER A 292 14.93 -6.69 14.20
CA SER A 292 15.70 -7.89 14.53
C SER A 292 15.18 -9.08 13.75
N LEU A 293 16.07 -9.75 13.02
CA LEU A 293 15.80 -10.83 12.08
C LEU A 293 16.67 -12.06 12.41
N ASN A 294 16.17 -13.24 12.07
CA ASN A 294 16.89 -14.52 12.23
C ASN A 294 16.86 -15.38 10.96
N GLU A 295 16.30 -14.85 9.88
CA GLU A 295 16.18 -15.51 8.58
C GLU A 295 16.72 -14.60 7.49
N LEU A 296 16.98 -15.16 6.31
CA LEU A 296 17.38 -14.46 5.09
C LEU A 296 18.75 -13.72 5.17
N MET A 297 19.53 -13.90 6.22
CA MET A 297 20.84 -13.22 6.35
C MET A 297 21.76 -13.50 5.16
N GLU A 298 21.75 -14.74 4.63
CA GLU A 298 22.59 -15.18 3.51
C GLU A 298 22.27 -14.42 2.22
N GLU A 299 20.99 -14.09 2.01
CA GLU A 299 20.52 -13.37 0.83
C GLU A 299 21.00 -11.90 0.79
N PHE A 300 21.40 -11.36 1.95
CA PHE A 300 21.80 -9.97 2.10
C PHE A 300 23.22 -9.82 2.65
N CYS A 301 24.05 -10.87 2.59
CA CYS A 301 25.38 -10.87 3.20
C CYS A 301 26.34 -9.84 2.58
N ASP A 302 26.15 -9.48 1.33
CA ASP A 302 26.92 -8.51 0.55
C ASP A 302 26.34 -7.08 0.56
N GLU A 303 25.13 -6.91 1.08
CA GLU A 303 24.44 -5.62 1.11
C GLU A 303 24.51 -4.97 2.50
N ARG A 304 24.95 -3.70 2.59
CA ARG A 304 24.93 -2.91 3.83
C ARG A 304 23.68 -2.06 3.95
N PHE A 305 23.20 -1.49 2.86
CA PHE A 305 21.98 -0.68 2.81
C PHE A 305 20.89 -1.48 2.11
N ILE A 306 19.81 -1.73 2.84
CA ILE A 306 18.72 -2.60 2.39
C ILE A 306 17.43 -1.79 2.31
N ARG A 307 16.72 -1.88 1.18
CA ARG A 307 15.40 -1.31 0.99
C ARG A 307 14.34 -2.33 1.38
N PHE A 308 13.39 -1.89 2.18
CA PHE A 308 12.32 -2.74 2.66
C PHE A 308 11.05 -1.95 2.93
N GLU A 309 9.95 -2.66 3.04
CA GLU A 309 8.64 -2.14 3.42
C GLU A 309 8.16 -2.84 4.68
N ILE A 310 7.59 -2.07 5.62
CA ILE A 310 6.92 -2.63 6.78
C ILE A 310 5.44 -2.75 6.43
N VAL A 311 4.94 -3.99 6.44
CA VAL A 311 3.53 -4.29 6.19
C VAL A 311 2.75 -4.09 7.49
N THR A 312 2.09 -2.94 7.63
CA THR A 312 1.44 -2.54 8.88
C THR A 312 -0.01 -2.98 9.01
N SER A 313 -0.65 -3.34 7.92
CA SER A 313 -2.05 -3.76 7.92
C SER A 313 -2.30 -4.83 6.86
N ASP A 314 -2.82 -5.97 7.30
CA ASP A 314 -3.40 -7.03 6.45
C ASP A 314 -4.87 -7.23 6.89
N ARG A 315 -5.58 -6.15 7.19
CA ARG A 315 -6.98 -6.24 7.56
C ARG A 315 -7.81 -6.54 6.33
N ARG A 316 -8.40 -7.73 6.32
CA ARG A 316 -9.29 -8.17 5.26
C ARG A 316 -10.73 -7.75 5.55
N GLY A 317 -11.39 -7.25 4.54
CA GLY A 317 -12.79 -6.84 4.59
C GLY A 317 -13.40 -6.82 3.21
N LEU A 318 -14.50 -6.07 3.06
CA LEU A 318 -15.08 -5.79 1.75
C LEU A 318 -14.43 -4.53 1.18
N LYS A 319 -13.90 -4.63 -0.04
CA LYS A 319 -13.27 -3.51 -0.72
C LYS A 319 -14.31 -2.74 -1.52
N ILE A 320 -14.38 -1.43 -1.31
CA ILE A 320 -15.31 -0.54 -1.99
C ILE A 320 -14.61 0.76 -2.43
N PRO A 321 -15.03 1.42 -3.52
CA PRO A 321 -14.51 2.74 -3.90
C PRO A 321 -14.87 3.79 -2.87
N LEU A 322 -13.98 4.76 -2.58
CA LEU A 322 -14.29 5.88 -1.69
C LEU A 322 -15.46 6.74 -2.19
N SER A 323 -15.59 6.91 -3.51
CA SER A 323 -16.68 7.65 -4.14
C SER A 323 -18.07 7.05 -3.91
N SER A 324 -18.14 5.75 -3.56
CA SER A 324 -19.41 5.08 -3.25
C SER A 324 -19.93 5.37 -1.84
N ILE A 325 -19.07 5.93 -0.98
CA ILE A 325 -19.42 6.17 0.43
C ILE A 325 -20.24 7.45 0.56
N THR A 326 -21.36 7.36 1.27
CA THR A 326 -22.23 8.48 1.60
C THR A 326 -22.67 8.43 3.05
N GLY A 327 -23.15 9.55 3.56
CA GLY A 327 -23.79 9.64 4.86
C GLY A 327 -25.31 9.77 4.73
N LYS A 328 -26.07 9.06 5.56
CA LYS A 328 -27.52 9.23 5.67
C LYS A 328 -27.88 9.51 7.12
N ASP A 329 -28.75 10.49 7.31
CA ASP A 329 -29.23 10.92 8.61
C ASP A 329 -30.45 10.13 9.05
N PHE A 330 -30.50 9.77 10.34
CA PHE A 330 -31.57 9.05 10.98
C PHE A 330 -31.97 9.74 12.29
N PHE A 331 -33.26 9.82 12.60
CA PHE A 331 -33.66 10.14 13.95
C PHE A 331 -33.26 9.00 14.88
N ILE A 332 -32.74 9.36 16.06
CA ILE A 332 -32.44 8.41 17.11
C ILE A 332 -33.53 8.52 18.17
N VAL A 333 -34.22 7.42 18.40
CA VAL A 333 -35.25 7.33 19.42
C VAL A 333 -34.95 6.18 20.36
N PRO A 334 -35.04 6.34 21.70
CA PRO A 334 -34.80 5.23 22.62
C PRO A 334 -35.79 4.10 22.34
N ARG A 335 -35.29 2.87 22.38
CA ARG A 335 -36.05 1.66 22.07
C ARG A 335 -37.31 1.48 22.94
N ASP A 336 -37.27 1.99 24.18
CA ASP A 336 -38.38 1.90 25.13
C ASP A 336 -39.64 2.64 24.68
N PHE A 337 -39.54 3.49 23.67
CA PHE A 337 -40.67 4.23 23.10
C PHE A 337 -41.29 3.53 21.90
N MET A 338 -40.67 2.47 21.40
CA MET A 338 -41.18 1.72 20.26
C MET A 338 -42.45 0.94 20.64
N VAL A 339 -43.44 0.98 19.76
CA VAL A 339 -44.67 0.22 19.84
C VAL A 339 -44.75 -0.74 18.67
N THR A 340 -45.14 -1.97 18.95
CA THR A 340 -45.47 -2.95 17.91
C THR A 340 -46.96 -3.33 18.08
N ASN A 341 -47.74 -3.10 17.04
CA ASN A 341 -49.17 -3.44 17.02
C ASN A 341 -49.39 -4.94 16.83
N GLU A 342 -50.63 -5.40 17.02
CA GLU A 342 -50.97 -6.83 16.85
C GLU A 342 -50.79 -7.34 15.42
N ASP A 343 -50.89 -6.45 14.43
CA ASP A 343 -50.63 -6.75 13.00
C ASP A 343 -49.14 -6.80 12.63
N GLY A 344 -48.25 -6.50 13.61
CA GLY A 344 -46.80 -6.49 13.41
C GLY A 344 -46.23 -5.17 12.92
N THR A 345 -47.07 -4.12 12.72
CA THR A 345 -46.59 -2.78 12.38
C THR A 345 -45.84 -2.17 13.56
N THR A 346 -44.71 -1.50 13.27
CA THR A 346 -43.89 -0.82 14.27
C THR A 346 -43.92 0.68 14.09
N GLY A 347 -43.91 1.41 15.21
CA GLY A 347 -43.95 2.85 15.20
C GLY A 347 -43.83 3.44 16.60
N PHE A 348 -44.39 4.67 16.76
CA PHE A 348 -44.29 5.43 18.00
C PHE A 348 -45.61 6.11 18.30
N ASN A 349 -45.91 6.28 19.58
CA ASN A 349 -47.07 7.02 20.04
C ASN A 349 -46.76 8.52 20.10
N ARG A 350 -47.20 9.29 19.10
CA ARG A 350 -47.02 10.74 19.02
C ARG A 350 -48.08 11.45 19.86
N GLN A 351 -47.62 12.39 20.67
CA GLN A 351 -48.51 13.27 21.46
C GLN A 351 -48.87 14.52 20.64
N THR A 352 -50.12 14.77 20.47
CA THR A 352 -50.65 15.95 19.78
C THR A 352 -51.57 16.76 20.73
N ILE A 353 -51.68 18.07 20.52
CA ILE A 353 -52.58 18.91 21.28
C ILE A 353 -54.00 18.69 20.74
N SER A 354 -54.97 18.46 21.64
CA SER A 354 -56.38 18.33 21.29
C SER A 354 -56.89 19.58 20.57
N ALA A 355 -57.82 19.41 19.64
CA ALA A 355 -58.39 20.51 18.85
C ALA A 355 -59.08 21.60 19.68
N ASP A 356 -59.49 21.28 20.90
CA ASP A 356 -60.12 22.21 21.87
C ASP A 356 -59.07 22.92 22.77
N GLY A 357 -57.79 22.59 22.63
CA GLY A 357 -56.68 23.16 23.41
C GLY A 357 -56.63 22.76 24.89
N THR A 358 -57.51 21.85 25.34
CA THR A 358 -57.65 21.50 26.78
C THR A 358 -56.97 20.21 27.18
N GLY A 359 -56.41 19.43 26.21
CA GLY A 359 -55.78 18.14 26.46
C GLY A 359 -54.76 17.74 25.43
N THR A 360 -54.20 16.57 25.64
CA THR A 360 -53.28 15.94 24.70
C THR A 360 -53.88 14.63 24.22
N ASN A 361 -53.80 14.39 22.91
CA ASN A 361 -54.15 13.12 22.29
C ASN A 361 -52.87 12.33 21.98
N VAL A 362 -53.00 11.01 21.97
CA VAL A 362 -51.92 10.10 21.58
C VAL A 362 -52.35 9.41 20.30
N GLU A 363 -51.50 9.50 19.28
CA GLU A 363 -51.72 8.91 17.97
C GLU A 363 -50.57 7.97 17.63
N PHE A 364 -50.87 6.76 17.16
CA PHE A 364 -49.84 5.87 16.68
C PHE A 364 -49.34 6.33 15.29
N VAL A 365 -48.02 6.49 15.15
CA VAL A 365 -47.34 6.85 13.91
C VAL A 365 -46.49 5.67 13.50
N GLU A 366 -46.86 5.01 12.40
CA GLU A 366 -46.05 4.00 11.79
C GLU A 366 -44.72 4.63 11.32
N SER A 367 -43.60 3.96 11.55
CA SER A 367 -42.29 4.52 11.23
C SER A 367 -41.39 3.47 10.62
N ASP A 368 -40.66 3.85 9.56
CA ASP A 368 -39.69 3.02 8.94
C ASP A 368 -38.40 2.96 9.82
N ILE A 369 -38.25 1.85 10.55
CA ILE A 369 -37.10 1.61 11.43
C ILE A 369 -36.03 0.92 10.62
N TYR A 370 -35.05 1.69 10.19
CA TYR A 370 -33.91 1.18 9.42
C TYR A 370 -33.04 0.19 10.23
N ARG A 371 -32.77 0.53 11.52
CA ARG A 371 -31.91 -0.27 12.40
C ARG A 371 -32.40 -0.22 13.85
N LEU A 372 -32.26 -1.35 14.51
CA LEU A 372 -32.43 -1.49 15.95
C LEU A 372 -31.13 -1.88 16.61
N ASP A 373 -30.70 -1.16 17.63
CA ASP A 373 -29.66 -1.64 18.54
C ASP A 373 -30.24 -1.87 19.96
N GLN A 374 -29.37 -2.11 20.93
CA GLN A 374 -29.82 -2.41 22.30
C GLN A 374 -30.53 -1.23 22.97
N GLN A 375 -30.20 0.00 22.58
CA GLN A 375 -30.67 1.23 23.25
C GLN A 375 -31.56 2.10 22.35
N TYR A 376 -31.35 2.09 21.03
CA TYR A 376 -31.98 3.05 20.11
C TYR A 376 -32.59 2.39 18.87
N CYS A 377 -33.63 3.04 18.36
CA CYS A 377 -34.16 2.85 17.03
C CYS A 377 -33.65 3.96 16.12
N TYR A 378 -33.14 3.58 14.92
CA TYR A 378 -32.76 4.51 13.88
C TYR A 378 -33.87 4.60 12.85
N ILE A 379 -34.51 5.75 12.76
CA ILE A 379 -35.69 5.96 11.96
C ILE A 379 -35.33 6.74 10.73
N THR A 380 -35.75 6.27 9.56
CA THR A 380 -35.55 6.98 8.29
C THR A 380 -36.25 8.32 8.34
N ILE A 381 -35.55 9.40 8.01
CA ILE A 381 -36.14 10.75 7.89
C ILE A 381 -36.76 10.83 6.50
N PRO A 382 -38.13 11.01 6.40
CA PRO A 382 -38.82 11.03 5.12
C PRO A 382 -38.44 12.29 4.33
N GLU A 383 -38.14 12.15 3.03
CA GLU A 383 -37.88 13.30 2.14
C GLU A 383 -39.10 14.17 1.92
N LYS A 384 -40.30 13.58 1.89
CA LYS A 384 -41.58 14.27 1.82
C LYS A 384 -42.34 13.97 3.09
N THR A 385 -42.50 14.97 3.92
CA THR A 385 -43.26 14.87 5.18
C THR A 385 -44.74 14.75 4.90
N ASP A 386 -45.29 13.57 5.07
CA ASP A 386 -46.75 13.39 5.11
C ASP A 386 -47.26 13.67 6.51
N THR A 387 -48.58 13.79 6.68
CA THR A 387 -49.21 14.07 7.99
C THR A 387 -48.95 12.95 8.99
N ASN A 388 -48.73 11.74 8.53
CA ASN A 388 -48.57 10.55 9.37
C ASN A 388 -47.12 10.16 9.68
N ASP A 389 -46.13 10.91 9.19
CA ASP A 389 -44.72 10.61 9.48
C ASP A 389 -44.30 11.24 10.81
N LEU A 390 -43.29 10.60 11.45
CA LEU A 390 -42.60 11.17 12.60
C LEU A 390 -41.72 12.35 12.16
N LYS A 391 -41.85 13.49 12.83
CA LYS A 391 -41.21 14.74 12.46
C LYS A 391 -40.25 15.24 13.52
N LEU A 392 -39.33 16.07 13.07
CA LEU A 392 -38.52 16.86 13.99
C LEU A 392 -39.42 17.67 14.94
N ASN A 393 -39.11 17.64 16.22
CA ASN A 393 -39.81 18.26 17.33
C ASN A 393 -41.15 17.59 17.73
N ASP A 394 -41.47 16.42 17.19
CA ASP A 394 -42.59 15.63 17.72
C ASP A 394 -42.27 15.15 19.16
N PHE A 395 -43.30 15.11 19.97
CA PHE A 395 -43.22 14.48 21.29
C PHE A 395 -43.84 13.09 21.20
N ILE A 396 -43.08 12.09 21.63
CA ILE A 396 -43.59 10.71 21.71
C ILE A 396 -43.64 10.24 23.14
N VAL A 397 -44.54 9.32 23.41
CA VAL A 397 -44.80 8.79 24.76
C VAL A 397 -44.53 7.28 24.83
N ARG A 398 -44.08 6.81 25.97
CA ARG A 398 -43.84 5.37 26.20
C ARG A 398 -45.13 4.55 26.07
N PRO A 399 -45.05 3.29 25.59
CA PRO A 399 -46.20 2.38 25.58
C PRO A 399 -46.77 2.19 26.96
N GLY A 400 -48.14 2.14 27.07
CA GLY A 400 -48.86 1.91 28.33
C GLY A 400 -49.12 3.16 29.13
N VAL A 401 -48.68 4.34 28.72
CA VAL A 401 -49.06 5.62 29.34
C VAL A 401 -50.35 6.08 28.74
N GLN A 402 -51.48 6.00 29.48
CA GLN A 402 -52.79 6.49 29.06
C GLN A 402 -53.10 7.85 29.68
N GLY A 403 -53.44 8.81 28.82
CA GLY A 403 -54.15 10.04 29.16
C GLY A 403 -53.31 11.16 29.75
N SER A 404 -53.88 12.35 29.73
CA SER A 404 -53.32 13.67 29.96
C SER A 404 -52.88 13.99 31.40
N GLN A 405 -52.89 13.04 32.32
CA GLN A 405 -52.69 13.39 33.73
C GLN A 405 -51.29 13.39 34.25
N ASN A 406 -50.34 12.82 33.57
CA ASN A 406 -48.93 12.91 33.97
C ASN A 406 -48.02 12.73 32.75
N ALA A 407 -47.81 13.81 32.01
CA ALA A 407 -46.62 13.93 31.17
C ALA A 407 -45.39 14.08 32.10
N ASP A 408 -45.08 13.04 32.85
CA ASP A 408 -43.81 12.96 33.55
C ASP A 408 -42.72 13.01 32.48
N VAL A 409 -41.78 13.90 32.63
CA VAL A 409 -40.67 14.11 31.67
C VAL A 409 -39.96 12.80 31.36
N SER A 410 -40.03 11.83 32.25
CA SER A 410 -39.46 10.47 32.08
C SER A 410 -40.21 9.59 31.08
N ASN A 411 -41.48 9.92 30.77
CA ASN A 411 -42.34 9.14 29.89
C ASN A 411 -42.53 9.78 28.49
N THR A 412 -41.91 10.93 28.26
CA THR A 412 -41.94 11.64 26.99
C THR A 412 -40.55 11.79 26.42
N TYR A 413 -40.43 11.67 25.13
CA TYR A 413 -39.18 11.89 24.40
C TYR A 413 -39.44 12.89 23.27
N HIS A 414 -38.52 13.84 23.14
CA HIS A 414 -38.56 14.84 22.10
C HIS A 414 -37.72 14.34 20.90
N VAL A 415 -38.35 14.15 19.75
CA VAL A 415 -37.68 13.73 18.51
C VAL A 415 -36.83 14.88 17.98
N GLY A 416 -35.52 14.74 18.07
CA GLY A 416 -34.62 15.81 17.69
C GLY A 416 -33.20 15.33 17.40
N PRO A 417 -32.64 14.44 18.22
CA PRO A 417 -31.31 13.93 17.96
C PRO A 417 -31.23 13.18 16.63
N VAL A 418 -30.26 13.55 15.82
CA VAL A 418 -29.94 12.93 14.51
C VAL A 418 -28.58 12.31 14.57
N LYS A 419 -28.44 11.13 13.96
CA LYS A 419 -27.15 10.47 13.78
C LYS A 419 -26.96 10.11 12.33
N THR A 420 -25.83 10.55 11.78
CA THR A 420 -25.41 10.19 10.44
C THR A 420 -24.74 8.80 10.47
N LEU A 421 -25.24 7.86 9.69
CA LEU A 421 -24.60 6.58 9.44
C LEU A 421 -23.87 6.64 8.10
N GLN A 422 -22.66 6.12 8.08
CA GLN A 422 -21.92 5.91 6.82
C GLN A 422 -22.47 4.68 6.10
N GLY A 423 -22.63 4.79 4.79
CA GLY A 423 -23.15 3.70 3.98
C GLY A 423 -22.86 3.88 2.50
N VAL A 424 -23.40 2.97 1.72
CA VAL A 424 -23.35 2.96 0.26
C VAL A 424 -24.75 2.70 -0.30
N TYR A 425 -24.99 3.06 -1.54
CA TYR A 425 -26.21 2.65 -2.24
C TYR A 425 -26.00 1.30 -2.94
N ASN A 426 -26.65 0.27 -2.42
CA ASN A 426 -26.73 -1.06 -3.02
C ASN A 426 -27.83 -1.08 -4.08
N ILE A 427 -27.57 -1.71 -5.22
CA ILE A 427 -28.57 -1.89 -6.29
C ILE A 427 -29.32 -3.19 -6.02
N ASN A 428 -30.48 -3.08 -5.42
CA ASN A 428 -31.35 -4.20 -5.12
C ASN A 428 -32.58 -4.20 -6.03
N ARG A 429 -32.74 -5.20 -6.88
CA ARG A 429 -33.85 -5.34 -7.85
C ARG A 429 -34.06 -4.09 -8.72
N GLY A 430 -32.96 -3.39 -9.05
CA GLY A 430 -32.98 -2.17 -9.83
C GLY A 430 -33.21 -0.87 -9.07
N PHE A 431 -33.35 -0.92 -7.76
CA PHE A 431 -33.50 0.28 -6.90
C PHE A 431 -32.22 0.51 -6.07
N CYS A 432 -31.90 1.78 -5.86
CA CYS A 432 -30.88 2.19 -4.90
C CYS A 432 -31.40 2.04 -3.47
N VAL A 433 -30.73 1.23 -2.67
CA VAL A 433 -31.07 1.02 -1.26
C VAL A 433 -29.83 1.34 -0.42
N PHE A 434 -29.99 2.21 0.55
CA PHE A 434 -28.92 2.54 1.49
C PHE A 434 -28.54 1.32 2.33
N ARG A 435 -27.23 1.03 2.41
CA ARG A 435 -26.66 -0.04 3.24
C ARG A 435 -25.54 0.52 4.07
N GLN A 436 -25.60 0.28 5.38
CA GLN A 436 -24.60 0.75 6.32
C GLN A 436 -23.26 0.08 6.08
N ILE A 437 -22.17 0.81 6.30
CA ILE A 437 -20.80 0.29 6.33
C ILE A 437 -20.09 0.72 7.61
N ILE A 438 -19.12 -0.06 8.03
CA ILE A 438 -18.18 0.27 9.10
C ILE A 438 -16.79 0.24 8.48
N PRO A 439 -16.16 1.39 8.18
CA PRO A 439 -14.83 1.44 7.62
C PRO A 439 -13.80 0.89 8.61
N ILE A 440 -12.90 0.04 8.12
CA ILE A 440 -11.75 -0.50 8.87
C ILE A 440 -10.49 0.28 8.49
N GLU A 441 -10.31 0.51 7.18
CA GLU A 441 -9.14 1.17 6.61
C GLU A 441 -9.47 1.79 5.25
N GLN A 442 -8.73 2.82 4.85
CA GLN A 442 -8.91 3.46 3.55
C GLN A 442 -7.60 4.03 3.00
N ASN A 443 -7.52 4.11 1.68
CA ASN A 443 -6.49 4.84 0.94
C ASN A 443 -7.15 5.92 0.07
N ASN A 444 -6.44 6.49 -0.90
CA ASN A 444 -6.96 7.57 -1.75
C ASN A 444 -8.05 7.12 -2.75
N GLU A 445 -8.24 5.81 -2.96
CA GLU A 445 -9.17 5.28 -3.97
C GLU A 445 -10.23 4.36 -3.38
N TYR A 446 -9.88 3.56 -2.37
CA TYR A 446 -10.71 2.49 -1.83
C TYR A 446 -10.77 2.52 -0.30
N ALA A 447 -11.85 1.99 0.23
CA ALA A 447 -12.00 1.64 1.64
C ALA A 447 -12.18 0.13 1.80
N ILE A 448 -11.69 -0.39 2.92
CA ILE A 448 -12.01 -1.73 3.43
C ILE A 448 -13.03 -1.54 4.55
N VAL A 449 -14.14 -2.25 4.44
CA VAL A 449 -15.22 -2.20 5.44
C VAL A 449 -15.45 -3.57 6.06
N GLU A 450 -16.03 -3.58 7.25
CA GLU A 450 -16.33 -4.80 7.98
C GLU A 450 -17.27 -5.72 7.19
N LYS A 451 -17.00 -7.03 7.29
CA LYS A 451 -17.91 -8.07 6.79
C LYS A 451 -19.01 -8.34 7.80
N ASN A 452 -20.15 -8.77 7.30
CA ASN A 452 -21.28 -9.17 8.14
C ASN A 452 -21.82 -8.06 9.06
N THR A 453 -21.67 -6.81 8.66
CA THR A 453 -22.32 -5.69 9.33
C THR A 453 -23.82 -5.82 9.22
N ASP A 454 -24.54 -5.69 10.33
CA ASP A 454 -26.02 -5.66 10.31
C ASP A 454 -26.50 -4.54 9.40
N TYR A 455 -27.48 -4.85 8.53
CA TYR A 455 -27.98 -3.93 7.49
C TYR A 455 -26.91 -3.45 6.50
N GLY A 456 -25.78 -4.14 6.44
CA GLY A 456 -24.63 -3.82 5.59
C GLY A 456 -24.69 -4.45 4.21
N ILE A 457 -23.53 -4.50 3.58
CA ILE A 457 -23.30 -5.09 2.28
C ILE A 457 -22.61 -6.47 2.41
N SER A 458 -22.77 -7.28 1.38
CA SER A 458 -22.18 -8.61 1.25
C SER A 458 -21.27 -8.70 0.04
N VAL A 459 -20.48 -9.78 -0.02
CA VAL A 459 -19.67 -10.11 -1.20
C VAL A 459 -20.60 -10.31 -2.40
N TYR A 460 -20.20 -9.78 -3.56
CA TYR A 460 -20.94 -9.77 -4.83
C TYR A 460 -22.14 -8.82 -4.87
N ASP A 461 -22.37 -8.03 -3.85
CA ASP A 461 -23.33 -6.94 -3.95
C ASP A 461 -22.88 -5.92 -5.00
N HIS A 462 -23.84 -5.38 -5.75
CA HIS A 462 -23.59 -4.30 -6.68
C HIS A 462 -23.89 -2.98 -6.00
N ILE A 463 -22.90 -2.13 -5.84
CA ILE A 463 -23.05 -0.79 -5.25
C ILE A 463 -22.82 0.27 -6.32
N VAL A 464 -23.46 1.43 -6.13
CA VAL A 464 -23.22 2.58 -7.00
C VAL A 464 -21.81 3.12 -6.79
N MET A 465 -21.07 3.30 -7.87
CA MET A 465 -19.66 3.71 -7.82
C MET A 465 -19.47 5.15 -7.33
N ASP A 466 -20.44 6.03 -7.62
CA ASP A 466 -20.46 7.42 -7.17
C ASP A 466 -21.81 7.73 -6.53
N ALA A 467 -21.82 7.79 -5.20
CA ALA A 467 -23.02 8.00 -4.41
C ALA A 467 -23.67 9.37 -4.63
N SER A 468 -22.93 10.36 -5.13
CA SER A 468 -23.44 11.72 -5.38
C SER A 468 -24.41 11.81 -6.54
N LEU A 469 -24.43 10.80 -7.42
CA LEU A 469 -25.25 10.76 -8.63
C LEU A 469 -26.64 10.16 -8.41
N VAL A 470 -26.92 9.61 -7.23
CA VAL A 470 -28.13 8.87 -6.95
C VAL A 470 -28.74 9.25 -5.60
N TYR A 471 -30.01 8.91 -5.43
CA TYR A 471 -30.73 9.01 -4.16
C TYR A 471 -31.44 7.68 -3.84
N GLU A 472 -31.83 7.52 -2.61
CA GLU A 472 -32.52 6.31 -2.15
C GLU A 472 -33.84 6.09 -2.85
N GLY A 473 -34.15 4.86 -3.22
CA GLY A 473 -35.37 4.52 -3.96
C GLY A 473 -35.32 4.85 -5.45
N GLN A 474 -34.25 5.44 -5.95
CA GLN A 474 -34.09 5.71 -7.38
C GLN A 474 -34.03 4.41 -8.17
N LEU A 475 -34.82 4.32 -9.23
CA LEU A 475 -34.77 3.20 -10.19
C LEU A 475 -33.60 3.41 -11.15
N ILE A 476 -32.70 2.44 -11.18
CA ILE A 476 -31.58 2.37 -12.10
C ILE A 476 -31.90 1.36 -13.18
N TYR A 477 -32.01 1.80 -14.41
CA TYR A 477 -32.10 0.91 -15.57
C TYR A 477 -30.67 0.48 -15.98
N GLN A 478 -30.45 -0.80 -16.05
CA GLN A 478 -29.27 -1.40 -16.66
C GLN A 478 -29.28 -1.23 -18.17
#